data_f74c5c002abe5753290eb4af90325e7b
#
_entry.id   f74c5c002abe5753290eb4af90325e7b
#
_cell.length_a   1.000
_cell.length_b   1.000
_cell.length_c   1.000
_cell.angle_alpha   90.00
_cell.angle_beta   90.00
_cell.angle_gamma   90.00
#
_symmetry.space_group_name_H-M   'P 1'
#
loop_
_entity.id
_entity.type
_entity.pdbx_description
1 polymer ?
#
loop_
_entity_poly.entity_id
_entity_poly.type
_entity_poly.pdbx_seq_one_letter_code
_entity_poly.pdbx_strand_id
1 'polypeptide(L)' 'MNIERLKEIREDEDYKQSDIAKVLNTTQQQYSKYELGLQVIPVERLVKLAKFYNTSVGYLIGLTNERKPYPKA' A
#
# COMPACT_ATOMS: atom_id res chain seq x y z
N MET A 1 2.20 -3.73 -12.29
CA MET A 1 2.15 -3.05 -10.97
C MET A 1 3.35 -3.50 -10.15
N ASN A 2 4.04 -2.56 -9.52
CA ASN A 2 5.20 -2.89 -8.69
C ASN A 2 4.75 -3.13 -7.25
N ILE A 3 4.59 -4.39 -6.90
CA ILE A 3 4.10 -4.79 -5.57
C ILE A 3 5.15 -4.64 -4.47
N GLU A 4 6.43 -4.55 -4.83
CA GLU A 4 7.51 -4.38 -3.84
C GLU A 4 7.37 -3.07 -3.06
N ARG A 5 6.76 -2.05 -3.67
CA ARG A 5 6.56 -0.76 -3.04
C ARG A 5 5.68 -0.84 -1.80
N LEU A 6 4.70 -1.76 -1.80
CA LEU A 6 3.84 -1.96 -0.63
C LEU A 6 4.65 -2.41 0.59
N LYS A 7 5.55 -3.37 0.38
CA LYS A 7 6.41 -3.87 1.45
C LYS A 7 7.42 -2.81 1.88
N GLU A 8 8.02 -2.11 0.91
CA GLU A 8 9.02 -1.08 1.19
C GLU A 8 8.47 0.02 2.09
N ILE A 9 7.31 0.59 1.73
CA ILE A 9 6.74 1.68 2.51
C ILE A 9 6.29 1.19 3.89
N ARG A 10 5.75 -0.03 3.97
CA ARG A 10 5.35 -0.60 5.24
C ARG A 10 6.55 -0.73 6.18
N GLU A 11 7.65 -1.27 5.68
CA GLU A 11 8.87 -1.46 6.48
C GLU A 11 9.51 -0.13 6.85
N ASP A 12 9.53 0.83 5.92
CA ASP A 12 10.05 2.18 6.19
C ASP A 12 9.30 2.87 7.34
N GLU A 13 8.00 2.60 7.46
CA GLU A 13 7.18 3.18 8.51
C GLU A 13 7.09 2.31 9.76
N ASP A 14 7.88 1.23 9.81
CA ASP A 14 7.97 0.31 10.96
C ASP A 14 6.64 -0.39 11.28
N TYR A 15 5.82 -0.67 10.26
CA TYR A 15 4.58 -1.42 10.46
C TYR A 15 4.77 -2.90 10.16
N LYS A 16 4.01 -3.73 10.87
CA LYS A 16 3.88 -5.16 10.58
C LYS A 16 2.76 -5.36 9.58
N GLN A 17 2.77 -6.52 8.89
CA GLN A 17 1.66 -6.87 8.00
C GLN A 17 0.33 -6.88 8.73
N SER A 18 0.30 -7.35 9.99
CA SER A 18 -0.92 -7.36 10.79
C SER A 18 -1.46 -5.95 11.04
N ASP A 19 -0.58 -4.96 11.20
CA ASP A 19 -1.01 -3.58 11.39
C ASP A 19 -1.73 -3.06 10.15
N ILE A 20 -1.17 -3.31 8.97
CA ILE A 20 -1.76 -2.84 7.72
C ILE A 20 -3.03 -3.62 7.39
N ALA A 21 -3.08 -4.91 7.72
CA ALA A 21 -4.31 -5.68 7.57
C ALA A 21 -5.46 -5.05 8.36
N LYS A 22 -5.18 -4.56 9.57
CA LYS A 22 -6.19 -3.85 10.39
C LYS A 22 -6.64 -2.55 9.72
N VAL A 23 -5.72 -1.79 9.15
CA VAL A 23 -6.06 -0.56 8.41
C VAL A 23 -7.03 -0.87 7.28
N LEU A 24 -6.83 -1.98 6.59
CA LEU A 24 -7.65 -2.42 5.46
C LEU A 24 -8.88 -3.22 5.89
N ASN A 25 -9.05 -3.46 7.18
CA ASN A 25 -10.15 -4.27 7.71
C ASN A 25 -10.18 -5.67 7.09
N THR A 26 -9.03 -6.32 7.04
CA THR A 26 -8.88 -7.67 6.48
C THR A 26 -7.93 -8.49 7.35
N THR A 27 -7.64 -9.73 6.95
CA THR A 27 -6.71 -10.60 7.67
C THR A 27 -5.28 -10.37 7.22
N GLN A 28 -4.32 -10.73 8.09
CA GLN A 28 -2.92 -10.68 7.72
C GLN A 28 -2.61 -11.59 6.53
N GLN A 29 -3.24 -12.76 6.48
CA GLN A 29 -3.06 -13.70 5.38
C GLN A 29 -3.50 -13.11 4.06
N GLN A 30 -4.64 -12.42 4.03
CA GLN A 30 -5.12 -11.75 2.83
C GLN A 30 -4.19 -10.61 2.42
N TYR A 31 -3.75 -9.79 3.36
CA TYR A 31 -2.83 -8.71 3.05
C TYR A 31 -1.49 -9.24 2.53
N SER A 32 -0.98 -10.33 3.15
CA SER A 32 0.27 -10.95 2.72
C SER A 32 0.22 -11.36 1.24
N LYS A 33 -0.92 -11.83 0.76
CA LYS A 33 -1.09 -12.21 -0.65
C LYS A 33 -0.88 -11.03 -1.58
N TYR A 34 -1.24 -9.83 -1.16
CA TYR A 34 -0.99 -8.62 -1.95
C TYR A 34 0.52 -8.35 -2.07
N GLU A 35 1.25 -8.43 -0.96
CA GLU A 35 2.70 -8.20 -0.99
C GLU A 35 3.45 -9.28 -1.76
N LEU A 36 2.94 -10.51 -1.77
CA LEU A 36 3.54 -11.62 -2.51
C LEU A 36 3.14 -11.66 -3.98
N GLY A 37 2.21 -10.81 -4.40
CA GLY A 37 1.73 -10.79 -5.78
C GLY A 37 0.81 -11.95 -6.13
N LEU A 38 0.29 -12.65 -5.12
CA LEU A 38 -0.64 -13.77 -5.33
C LEU A 38 -2.06 -13.29 -5.62
N GLN A 39 -2.40 -12.09 -5.20
CA GLN A 39 -3.67 -11.44 -5.51
C GLN A 39 -3.46 -9.98 -5.80
N VAL A 40 -4.25 -9.44 -6.71
CA VAL A 40 -4.22 -8.01 -7.03
C VAL A 40 -4.98 -7.25 -5.95
N ILE A 41 -4.35 -6.21 -5.39
CA ILE A 41 -5.02 -5.39 -4.38
C ILE A 41 -6.09 -4.51 -5.05
N PRO A 42 -7.33 -4.49 -4.53
CA PRO A 42 -8.38 -3.63 -5.07
C PRO A 42 -8.03 -2.15 -4.98
N VAL A 43 -8.53 -1.37 -5.93
CA VAL A 43 -8.27 0.08 -5.99
C VAL A 43 -8.68 0.78 -4.70
N GLU A 44 -9.81 0.42 -4.11
CA GLU A 44 -10.30 1.02 -2.87
C GLU A 44 -9.30 0.85 -1.73
N ARG A 45 -8.65 -0.31 -1.67
CA ARG A 45 -7.63 -0.58 -0.66
C ARG A 45 -6.34 0.18 -0.95
N LEU A 46 -5.98 0.32 -2.23
CA LEU A 46 -4.82 1.14 -2.62
C LEU A 46 -5.04 2.60 -2.22
N VAL A 47 -6.23 3.14 -2.48
CA VAL A 47 -6.56 4.51 -2.09
C VAL A 47 -6.48 4.68 -0.58
N LYS A 48 -6.98 3.70 0.16
CA LYS A 48 -6.94 3.74 1.63
C LYS A 48 -5.50 3.75 2.14
N LEU A 49 -4.63 2.92 1.57
CA LEU A 49 -3.22 2.90 1.95
C LEU A 49 -2.50 4.19 1.56
N ALA A 50 -2.81 4.75 0.40
CA ALA A 50 -2.23 6.01 -0.02
C ALA A 50 -2.54 7.12 0.99
N LYS A 51 -3.78 7.18 1.45
CA LYS A 51 -4.18 8.13 2.48
C LYS A 51 -3.50 7.85 3.82
N PHE A 52 -3.43 6.58 4.20
CA PHE A 52 -2.81 6.17 5.46
C PHE A 52 -1.33 6.54 5.51
N TYR A 53 -0.61 6.27 4.42
CA TYR A 53 0.82 6.57 4.33
C TYR A 53 1.12 8.00 3.90
N ASN A 54 0.10 8.79 3.62
CA ASN A 54 0.23 10.15 3.09
C ASN A 54 1.06 10.17 1.79
N THR A 55 0.67 9.34 0.85
CA THR A 55 1.31 9.23 -0.46
C THR A 55 0.26 9.09 -1.56
N SER A 56 0.67 8.79 -2.77
CA SER A 56 -0.25 8.61 -3.91
C SER A 56 -0.39 7.14 -4.27
N VAL A 57 -1.51 6.79 -4.91
CA VAL A 57 -1.67 5.46 -5.50
C VAL A 57 -0.58 5.20 -6.54
N GLY A 58 -0.22 6.23 -7.33
CA GLY A 58 0.86 6.11 -8.32
C GLY A 58 2.19 5.70 -7.70
N TYR A 59 2.51 6.23 -6.53
CA TYR A 59 3.72 5.82 -5.82
C TYR A 59 3.62 4.34 -5.39
N LEU A 60 2.47 3.94 -4.85
CA LEU A 60 2.29 2.57 -4.35
C LEU A 60 2.37 1.51 -5.45
N ILE A 61 1.98 1.85 -6.67
CA ILE A 61 2.04 0.90 -7.80
C ILE A 61 3.25 1.10 -8.70
N GLY A 62 4.17 1.98 -8.31
CA GLY A 62 5.44 2.14 -9.00
C GLY A 62 5.41 3.02 -10.23
N LEU A 63 4.35 3.80 -10.45
CA LEU A 63 4.26 4.73 -11.59
C LEU A 63 5.11 5.98 -11.40
N THR A 64 5.43 6.34 -10.17
CA THR A 64 6.25 7.50 -9.84
C THR A 64 7.14 7.18 -8.65
N ASN A 65 8.28 7.86 -8.57
CA ASN A 65 9.17 7.79 -7.40
C ASN A 65 8.90 8.93 -6.42
N GLU A 66 7.94 9.81 -6.73
CA GLU A 66 7.56 10.90 -5.85
C GLU A 66 6.62 10.39 -4.78
N ARG A 67 7.11 10.33 -3.53
CA ARG A 67 6.35 9.81 -2.39
C ARG A 67 5.28 10.76 -1.88
N LYS A 68 5.38 12.06 -2.22
CA LYS A 68 4.39 13.04 -1.79
C LYS A 68 3.04 12.77 -2.44
N PRO A 69 1.93 13.07 -1.74
CA PRO A 69 0.61 12.95 -2.35
C PRO A 69 0.48 13.85 -3.57
N TYR A 70 -0.44 13.49 -4.48
CA TYR A 70 -0.74 14.37 -5.59
C TYR A 70 -1.27 15.70 -5.08
N PRO A 71 -0.93 16.83 -5.74
CA PRO A 71 -1.50 18.11 -5.37
C PRO A 71 -3.00 18.07 -5.49
N LYS A 72 -3.69 18.74 -4.55
CA LYS A 72 -5.13 18.88 -4.66
C LYS A 72 -5.43 19.92 -5.73
N ALA A 73 -6.37 19.59 -6.57
CA ALA A 73 -6.82 20.48 -7.63
C ALA A 73 -7.53 21.70 -7.04
#